data_2385e947390f9697600a99103bb115ec
#
_entry.id   2385e947390f9697600a99103bb115ec
#
_cell.length_a   1.000
_cell.length_b   1.000
_cell.length_c   1.000
_cell.angle_alpha   90.00
_cell.angle_beta   90.00
_cell.angle_gamma   90.00
#
_symmetry.space_group_name_H-M   'P 1'
#
loop_
_entity.id
_entity.type
_entity.pdbx_description
1 polymer ?
#
loop_
_entity_poly.entity_id
_entity_poly.type
_entity_poly.pdbx_seq_one_letter_code
_entity_poly.pdbx_strand_id
1 'polypeptide(L)'
;MLIATAGVLSPGPVAEFAARLVDRGSEVAVITVIEVPRSFLDTIRSEQWHPLTERSTDWTEEEDAVIDRYVTERGQRITEPVLAALRAKGLDPSVRYVEGEDPASTIIAQADEMNADVVVVGATRHLFDDWESVSARVIRDLQRPVLVVPALGRPEPETDDE
;
A
#
# COMPACT_ATOMS: atom_id res chain seq x y z
N MET A 1 -8.16 11.23 6.37
CA MET A 1 -7.18 10.25 6.89
C MET A 1 -6.67 9.39 5.75
N LEU A 2 -5.37 9.15 5.68
CA LEU A 2 -4.75 8.21 4.70
C LEU A 2 -4.17 7.01 5.44
N ILE A 3 -4.53 5.80 5.04
CA ILE A 3 -4.03 4.54 5.61
C ILE A 3 -3.17 3.84 4.57
N ALA A 4 -1.87 3.74 4.82
CA ALA A 4 -0.92 3.08 3.91
C ALA A 4 -0.63 1.66 4.39
N THR A 5 -0.85 0.66 3.52
CA THR A 5 -0.63 -0.75 3.84
C THR A 5 0.13 -1.49 2.75
N ALA A 6 1.05 -2.35 3.18
CA ALA A 6 1.69 -3.37 2.34
C ALA A 6 1.24 -4.79 2.74
N GLY A 7 0.09 -4.91 3.41
CA GLY A 7 -0.46 -6.18 3.90
C GLY A 7 -0.01 -6.57 5.32
N VAL A 8 0.75 -5.71 5.99
CA VAL A 8 1.25 -5.98 7.37
C VAL A 8 0.45 -5.26 8.46
N LEU A 9 -0.45 -4.35 8.09
CA LEU A 9 -1.33 -3.67 9.04
C LEU A 9 -2.33 -4.64 9.65
N SER A 10 -2.51 -4.52 10.96
CA SER A 10 -3.56 -5.25 11.70
C SER A 10 -4.92 -4.59 11.42
N PRO A 11 -5.84 -5.23 10.68
CA PRO A 11 -7.07 -4.58 10.21
C PRO A 11 -7.98 -4.09 11.34
N GLY A 12 -8.17 -4.92 12.38
CA GLY A 12 -9.05 -4.60 13.50
C GLY A 12 -8.65 -3.32 14.26
N PRO A 13 -7.44 -3.24 14.81
CA PRO A 13 -6.97 -2.03 15.50
C PRO A 13 -7.00 -0.77 14.63
N VAL A 14 -6.63 -0.88 13.34
CA VAL A 14 -6.69 0.25 12.40
C VAL A 14 -8.11 0.74 12.21
N ALA A 15 -9.07 -0.16 11.98
CA ALA A 15 -10.46 0.19 11.77
C ALA A 15 -11.11 0.77 13.04
N GLU A 16 -10.77 0.22 14.22
CA GLU A 16 -11.27 0.74 15.48
C GLU A 16 -10.76 2.16 15.75
N PHE A 17 -9.48 2.40 15.49
CA PHE A 17 -8.89 3.73 15.65
C PHE A 17 -9.43 4.73 14.65
N ALA A 18 -9.54 4.34 13.39
CA ALA A 18 -10.13 5.19 12.35
C ALA A 18 -11.56 5.61 12.71
N ALA A 19 -12.39 4.66 13.18
CA ALA A 19 -13.77 4.94 13.58
C ALA A 19 -13.89 5.92 14.76
N ARG A 20 -12.86 6.04 15.58
CA ARG A 20 -12.82 7.00 16.70
C ARG A 20 -12.30 8.37 16.32
N LEU A 21 -11.41 8.44 15.32
CA LEU A 21 -10.76 9.68 14.92
C LEU A 21 -11.48 10.43 13.79
N VAL A 22 -12.24 9.69 12.98
CA VAL A 22 -12.85 10.25 11.78
C VAL A 22 -14.22 10.81 12.10
N ASP A 23 -14.39 12.11 11.87
CA ASP A 23 -15.68 12.75 11.96
C ASP A 23 -16.62 12.32 10.83
N ARG A 24 -17.93 12.45 11.05
CA ARG A 24 -18.91 12.13 10.02
C ARG A 24 -18.72 13.02 8.79
N GLY A 25 -18.51 12.37 7.65
CA GLY A 25 -18.30 13.05 6.37
C GLY A 25 -16.85 13.35 6.04
N SER A 26 -15.89 12.97 6.90
CA SER A 26 -14.47 13.04 6.58
C SER A 26 -14.07 11.88 5.67
N GLU A 27 -13.12 12.13 4.77
CA GLU A 27 -12.61 11.12 3.85
C GLU A 27 -11.61 10.18 4.56
N VAL A 28 -11.80 8.87 4.35
CA VAL A 28 -10.82 7.83 4.68
C VAL A 28 -10.37 7.19 3.38
N ALA A 29 -9.07 7.20 3.11
CA ALA A 29 -8.51 6.51 1.96
C ALA A 29 -7.51 5.45 2.40
N VAL A 30 -7.52 4.33 1.71
CA VAL A 30 -6.53 3.25 1.85
C VAL A 30 -5.65 3.25 0.62
N ILE A 31 -4.34 3.32 0.81
CA ILE A 31 -3.36 3.25 -0.27
C ILE A 31 -2.45 2.04 -0.11
N THR A 32 -2.13 1.41 -1.22
CA THR A 32 -1.00 0.49 -1.33
C THR A 32 -0.14 0.89 -2.53
N VAL A 33 1.16 0.86 -2.33
CA VAL A 33 2.15 1.10 -3.39
C VAL A 33 2.67 -0.25 -3.84
N ILE A 34 2.58 -0.50 -5.13
CA ILE A 34 2.97 -1.75 -5.77
C ILE A 34 4.22 -1.51 -6.60
N GLU A 35 5.28 -2.17 -6.24
CA GLU A 35 6.47 -2.27 -7.09
C GLU A 35 6.22 -3.34 -8.15
N VAL A 36 6.38 -2.96 -9.42
CA VAL A 36 6.33 -3.91 -10.54
C VAL A 36 7.72 -4.48 -10.76
N PRO A 37 7.94 -5.80 -10.56
CA PRO A 37 9.26 -6.39 -10.70
C PRO A 37 9.79 -6.25 -12.13
N ARG A 38 11.06 -5.89 -12.30
CA ARG A 38 11.71 -5.80 -13.61
C ARG A 38 11.61 -7.10 -14.41
N SER A 39 11.73 -8.24 -13.72
CA SER A 39 11.56 -9.55 -14.34
C SER A 39 10.16 -9.75 -14.95
N PHE A 40 9.13 -9.16 -14.36
CA PHE A 40 7.77 -9.19 -14.92
C PHE A 40 7.70 -8.33 -16.19
N LEU A 41 8.28 -7.13 -16.18
CA LEU A 41 8.35 -6.26 -17.35
C LEU A 41 9.15 -6.92 -18.49
N ASP A 42 10.26 -7.58 -18.17
CA ASP A 42 11.07 -8.30 -19.15
C ASP A 42 10.30 -9.51 -19.75
N THR A 43 9.46 -10.18 -18.96
CA THR A 43 8.61 -11.28 -19.44
C THR A 43 7.58 -10.76 -20.44
N ILE A 44 6.86 -9.68 -20.10
CA ILE A 44 5.88 -9.06 -21.01
C ILE A 44 6.54 -8.68 -22.32
N ARG A 45 7.71 -8.05 -22.26
CA ARG A 45 8.46 -7.63 -23.44
C ARG A 45 9.01 -8.79 -24.27
N SER A 46 9.38 -9.90 -23.63
CA SER A 46 9.92 -11.08 -24.31
C SER A 46 8.84 -11.94 -24.98
N GLU A 47 7.65 -12.03 -24.42
CA GLU A 47 6.51 -12.73 -25.00
C GLU A 47 5.94 -12.01 -26.22
N GLN A 48 6.19 -10.72 -26.35
CA GLN A 48 5.74 -9.88 -27.46
C GLN A 48 6.83 -9.66 -28.53
N TRP A 49 7.79 -10.60 -28.70
CA TRP A 49 8.83 -10.47 -29.70
C TRP A 49 8.25 -10.54 -31.12
N HIS A 50 8.08 -9.38 -31.75
CA HIS A 50 7.76 -9.27 -33.17
C HIS A 50 8.86 -8.52 -33.95
N PRO A 51 9.01 -8.79 -35.27
CA PRO A 51 10.07 -8.16 -36.07
C PRO A 51 9.99 -6.64 -36.07
N LEU A 52 11.12 -5.98 -36.09
CA LEU A 52 11.39 -4.54 -35.96
C LEU A 52 10.64 -3.57 -36.89
N THR A 53 9.67 -4.02 -37.66
CA THR A 53 8.98 -3.24 -38.68
C THR A 53 7.67 -2.60 -38.27
N GLU A 54 7.10 -2.97 -37.12
CA GLU A 54 5.82 -2.43 -36.65
C GLU A 54 5.91 -1.94 -35.19
N ARG A 55 6.54 -0.78 -34.98
CA ARG A 55 6.36 -0.01 -33.74
C ARG A 55 5.05 0.76 -33.87
N SER A 56 3.94 0.16 -33.49
CA SER A 56 2.68 0.88 -33.36
C SER A 56 2.46 1.34 -31.92
N THR A 57 1.74 2.44 -31.76
CA THR A 57 1.33 3.03 -30.49
C THR A 57 0.47 2.05 -29.64
N ASP A 58 -0.14 1.07 -30.28
CA ASP A 58 -1.00 0.05 -29.68
C ASP A 58 -0.28 -0.85 -28.64
N TRP A 59 1.03 -1.01 -28.77
CA TRP A 59 1.85 -1.89 -27.93
C TRP A 59 2.07 -1.33 -26.52
N THR A 60 2.23 -0.01 -26.44
CA THR A 60 2.36 0.68 -25.15
C THR A 60 1.07 0.57 -24.35
N GLU A 61 -0.08 0.64 -25.01
CA GLU A 61 -1.38 0.51 -24.39
C GLU A 61 -1.64 -0.93 -23.86
N GLU A 62 -1.15 -1.96 -24.55
CA GLU A 62 -1.26 -3.35 -24.09
C GLU A 62 -0.33 -3.64 -22.90
N GLU A 63 0.90 -3.14 -22.90
CA GLU A 63 1.81 -3.22 -21.75
C GLU A 63 1.22 -2.52 -20.53
N ASP A 64 0.73 -1.30 -20.69
CA ASP A 64 0.11 -0.52 -19.62
C ASP A 64 -1.11 -1.24 -19.05
N ALA A 65 -1.95 -1.84 -19.89
CA ALA A 65 -3.13 -2.60 -19.44
C ALA A 65 -2.76 -3.86 -18.62
N VAL A 66 -1.65 -4.52 -18.95
CA VAL A 66 -1.16 -5.69 -18.19
C VAL A 66 -0.59 -5.25 -16.84
N ILE A 67 0.15 -4.16 -16.82
CA ILE A 67 0.70 -3.55 -15.59
C ILE A 67 -0.45 -3.09 -14.69
N ASP A 68 -1.42 -2.37 -15.22
CA ASP A 68 -2.59 -1.90 -14.48
C ASP A 68 -3.39 -3.06 -13.85
N ARG A 69 -3.55 -4.15 -14.60
CA ARG A 69 -4.19 -5.36 -14.07
C ARG A 69 -3.39 -5.96 -12.92
N TYR A 70 -2.08 -6.10 -13.08
CA TYR A 70 -1.19 -6.62 -12.05
C TYR A 70 -1.27 -5.77 -10.77
N VAL A 71 -1.17 -4.44 -10.91
CA VAL A 71 -1.26 -3.48 -9.81
C VAL A 71 -2.62 -3.58 -9.12
N THR A 72 -3.69 -3.64 -9.90
CA THR A 72 -5.07 -3.73 -9.37
C THR A 72 -5.29 -5.05 -8.61
N GLU A 73 -4.97 -6.20 -9.20
CA GLU A 73 -5.21 -7.51 -8.57
C GLU A 73 -4.37 -7.68 -7.29
N ARG A 74 -3.11 -7.25 -7.33
CA ARG A 74 -2.24 -7.28 -6.16
C ARG A 74 -2.70 -6.30 -5.09
N GLY A 75 -3.07 -5.08 -5.50
CA GLY A 75 -3.60 -4.05 -4.61
C GLY A 75 -4.86 -4.48 -3.89
N GLN A 76 -5.83 -5.06 -4.60
CA GLN A 76 -7.05 -5.59 -4.00
C GLN A 76 -6.75 -6.62 -2.92
N ARG A 77 -5.89 -7.58 -3.20
CA ARG A 77 -5.52 -8.63 -2.24
C ARG A 77 -4.88 -8.08 -0.97
N ILE A 78 -4.04 -7.05 -1.12
CA ILE A 78 -3.33 -6.42 0.00
C ILE A 78 -4.28 -5.58 0.86
N THR A 79 -5.20 -4.84 0.24
CA THR A 79 -6.03 -3.85 0.93
C THR A 79 -7.34 -4.43 1.48
N GLU A 80 -7.87 -5.51 0.90
CA GLU A 80 -9.18 -6.06 1.24
C GLU A 80 -9.39 -6.31 2.75
N PRO A 81 -8.43 -6.87 3.51
CA PRO A 81 -8.63 -7.08 4.95
C PRO A 81 -8.87 -5.77 5.71
N VAL A 82 -8.15 -4.70 5.36
CA VAL A 82 -8.30 -3.38 5.98
C VAL A 82 -9.61 -2.73 5.54
N LEU A 83 -9.93 -2.80 4.25
CA LEU A 83 -11.19 -2.27 3.72
C LEU A 83 -12.41 -2.93 4.35
N ALA A 84 -12.40 -4.26 4.46
CA ALA A 84 -13.48 -5.00 5.11
C ALA A 84 -13.66 -4.61 6.58
N ALA A 85 -12.57 -4.45 7.32
CA ALA A 85 -12.61 -4.02 8.72
C ALA A 85 -13.13 -2.58 8.88
N LEU A 86 -12.75 -1.65 8.01
CA LEU A 86 -13.24 -0.28 7.99
C LEU A 86 -14.75 -0.23 7.70
N ARG A 87 -15.20 -0.96 6.68
CA ARG A 87 -16.62 -1.07 6.33
C ARG A 87 -17.45 -1.68 7.47
N ALA A 88 -16.92 -2.68 8.16
CA ALA A 88 -17.57 -3.27 9.34
C ALA A 88 -17.75 -2.26 10.50
N LYS A 89 -16.96 -1.18 10.52
CA LYS A 89 -17.10 -0.06 11.46
C LYS A 89 -18.00 1.08 10.93
N GLY A 90 -18.61 0.90 9.76
CA GLY A 90 -19.50 1.88 9.15
C GLY A 90 -18.77 3.01 8.42
N LEU A 91 -17.49 2.83 8.12
CA LEU A 91 -16.72 3.75 7.29
C LEU A 91 -16.82 3.34 5.81
N ASP A 92 -16.77 4.32 4.91
CA ASP A 92 -16.76 4.10 3.45
C ASP A 92 -15.40 4.55 2.88
N PRO A 93 -14.36 3.72 2.97
CA PRO A 93 -13.03 4.10 2.52
C PRO A 93 -12.92 4.09 1.00
N SER A 94 -12.31 5.13 0.44
CA SER A 94 -11.78 5.07 -0.93
C SER A 94 -10.49 4.22 -0.96
N VAL A 95 -10.14 3.70 -2.13
CA VAL A 95 -8.91 2.90 -2.28
C VAL A 95 -8.09 3.39 -3.45
N ARG A 96 -6.77 3.41 -3.28
CA ARG A 96 -5.80 3.79 -4.29
C ARG A 96 -4.73 2.72 -4.42
N TYR A 97 -4.57 2.19 -5.63
CA TYR A 97 -3.46 1.31 -6.00
C TYR A 97 -2.50 2.13 -6.83
N VAL A 98 -1.30 2.30 -6.34
CA VAL A 98 -0.31 3.17 -6.98
C VAL A 98 0.92 2.35 -7.33
N GLU A 99 1.33 2.40 -8.60
CA GLU A 99 2.62 1.89 -9.00
C GLU A 99 3.72 2.83 -8.50
N GLY A 100 4.81 2.27 -7.96
CA GLY A 100 5.94 3.08 -7.51
C GLY A 100 7.12 2.25 -7.04
N GLU A 101 8.32 2.70 -7.39
CA GLU A 101 9.57 2.09 -6.95
C GLU A 101 9.98 2.55 -5.54
N ASP A 102 9.47 3.71 -5.10
CA ASP A 102 9.71 4.28 -3.77
C ASP A 102 8.41 4.47 -2.99
N PRO A 103 7.98 3.47 -2.21
CA PRO A 103 6.74 3.53 -1.46
C PRO A 103 6.66 4.71 -0.47
N ALA A 104 7.76 5.06 0.20
CA ALA A 104 7.73 6.15 1.17
C ALA A 104 7.44 7.51 0.51
N SER A 105 8.17 7.84 -0.55
CA SER A 105 7.95 9.07 -1.31
C SER A 105 6.56 9.12 -1.95
N THR A 106 6.06 7.98 -2.45
CA THR A 106 4.71 7.88 -3.02
C THR A 106 3.63 8.12 -1.96
N ILE A 107 3.75 7.54 -0.76
CA ILE A 107 2.80 7.76 0.34
C ILE A 107 2.79 9.23 0.76
N ILE A 108 3.96 9.86 0.88
CA ILE A 108 4.09 11.28 1.24
C ILE A 108 3.40 12.16 0.19
N ALA A 109 3.68 11.93 -1.10
CA ALA A 109 3.06 12.68 -2.19
C ALA A 109 1.53 12.54 -2.19
N GLN A 110 1.02 11.32 -1.95
CA GLN A 110 -0.42 11.07 -1.87
C GLN A 110 -1.06 11.71 -0.64
N ALA A 111 -0.36 11.75 0.50
CA ALA A 111 -0.83 12.43 1.69
C ALA A 111 -0.95 13.95 1.47
N ASP A 112 -0.01 14.53 0.73
CA ASP A 112 -0.04 15.95 0.38
C ASP A 112 -1.13 16.28 -0.65
N GLU A 113 -1.26 15.47 -1.69
CA GLU A 113 -2.31 15.62 -2.72
C GLU A 113 -3.71 15.59 -2.12
N MET A 114 -3.96 14.65 -1.20
CA MET A 114 -5.23 14.53 -0.49
C MET A 114 -5.41 15.53 0.63
N ASN A 115 -4.40 16.29 0.97
CA ASN A 115 -4.37 17.13 2.16
C ASN A 115 -4.76 16.35 3.43
N ALA A 116 -4.19 15.16 3.62
CA ALA A 116 -4.54 14.28 4.72
C ALA A 116 -4.13 14.87 6.08
N ASP A 117 -5.04 14.89 7.06
CA ASP A 117 -4.75 15.38 8.42
C ASP A 117 -3.88 14.40 9.21
N VAL A 118 -3.95 13.11 8.89
CA VAL A 118 -3.17 12.06 9.54
C VAL A 118 -2.88 10.93 8.55
N VAL A 119 -1.68 10.37 8.64
CA VAL A 119 -1.27 9.18 7.90
C VAL A 119 -1.07 8.02 8.86
N VAL A 120 -1.66 6.87 8.54
CA VAL A 120 -1.52 5.63 9.31
C VAL A 120 -0.58 4.70 8.56
N VAL A 121 0.46 4.21 9.23
CA VAL A 121 1.43 3.25 8.68
C VAL A 121 1.59 2.06 9.62
N GLY A 122 1.94 0.91 9.05
CA GLY A 122 2.34 -0.26 9.83
C GLY A 122 3.83 -0.19 10.20
N ALA A 123 4.17 -0.76 11.34
CA ALA A 123 5.55 -0.94 11.71
C ALA A 123 5.82 -2.35 12.19
N THR A 124 6.94 -2.92 11.78
CA THR A 124 7.49 -4.12 12.37
C THR A 124 8.07 -3.81 13.76
N ARG A 125 8.32 -4.83 14.59
CA ARG A 125 8.92 -4.65 15.92
C ARG A 125 10.30 -3.98 15.88
N HIS A 126 11.00 -4.04 14.74
CA HIS A 126 12.33 -3.49 14.51
C HIS A 126 12.29 -2.13 13.78
N LEU A 127 11.21 -1.37 13.91
CA LEU A 127 11.05 -0.07 13.25
C LEU A 127 12.24 0.87 13.47
N PHE A 128 12.81 0.85 14.65
CA PHE A 128 13.92 1.75 15.03
C PHE A 128 15.29 1.20 14.66
N ASP A 129 15.37 -0.09 14.33
CA ASP A 129 16.63 -0.72 13.89
C ASP A 129 16.83 -0.59 12.38
N ASP A 130 15.74 -0.32 11.64
CA ASP A 130 15.73 -0.18 10.18
C ASP A 130 15.26 1.22 9.77
N TRP A 131 16.19 2.17 9.73
CA TRP A 131 15.95 3.54 9.29
C TRP A 131 15.61 3.67 7.80
N GLU A 132 15.86 2.62 7.03
CA GLU A 132 15.51 2.53 5.60
C GLU A 132 14.09 2.00 5.38
N SER A 133 13.41 1.53 6.43
CA SER A 133 12.03 1.04 6.29
C SER A 133 11.09 2.15 5.80
N VAL A 134 10.09 1.75 5.02
CA VAL A 134 9.07 2.69 4.48
C VAL A 134 8.46 3.51 5.61
N SER A 135 8.10 2.88 6.73
CA SER A 135 7.48 3.56 7.86
C SER A 135 8.42 4.57 8.52
N ALA A 136 9.70 4.22 8.71
CA ALA A 136 10.69 5.13 9.27
C ALA A 136 10.91 6.36 8.37
N ARG A 137 10.97 6.16 7.07
CA ARG A 137 11.09 7.24 6.10
C ARG A 137 9.86 8.14 6.09
N VAL A 138 8.65 7.57 6.12
CA VAL A 138 7.41 8.35 6.22
C VAL A 138 7.38 9.18 7.51
N ILE A 139 7.75 8.61 8.66
CA ILE A 139 7.80 9.34 9.94
C ILE A 139 8.80 10.50 9.88
N ARG A 140 9.96 10.31 9.27
CA ARG A 140 11.01 11.31 9.20
C ARG A 140 10.67 12.46 8.25
N ASP A 141 10.10 12.14 7.09
CA ASP A 141 10.03 13.06 5.96
C ASP A 141 8.63 13.71 5.81
N LEU A 142 7.58 13.11 6.40
CA LEU A 142 6.22 13.64 6.33
C LEU A 142 6.02 14.80 7.32
N GLN A 143 5.47 15.93 6.86
CA GLN A 143 5.18 17.12 7.66
C GLN A 143 3.79 17.09 8.33
N ARG A 144 3.23 15.90 8.57
CA ARG A 144 1.88 15.69 9.10
C ARG A 144 1.91 14.64 10.22
N PRO A 145 0.91 14.59 11.11
CA PRO A 145 0.78 13.54 12.10
C PRO A 145 0.82 12.15 11.47
N VAL A 146 1.62 11.27 12.05
CA VAL A 146 1.72 9.87 11.65
C VAL A 146 1.30 8.99 12.83
N LEU A 147 0.34 8.11 12.59
CA LEU A 147 -0.03 7.05 13.49
C LEU A 147 0.64 5.76 13.07
N VAL A 148 1.44 5.20 13.96
CA VAL A 148 2.12 3.93 13.73
C VAL A 148 1.35 2.82 14.43
N VAL A 149 0.90 1.83 13.65
CA VAL A 149 0.23 0.63 14.16
C VAL A 149 1.20 -0.54 14.09
N PRO A 150 1.58 -1.14 15.24
CA PRO A 150 2.45 -2.30 15.24
C PRO A 150 1.83 -3.45 14.45
N ALA A 151 2.64 -4.16 13.67
CA ALA A 151 2.23 -5.43 13.10
C ALA A 151 1.97 -6.42 14.27
N LEU A 152 0.88 -7.17 14.21
CA LEU A 152 0.68 -8.28 15.12
C LEU A 152 1.82 -9.26 14.89
N GLY A 153 2.59 -9.54 15.94
CA GLY A 153 3.65 -10.53 15.89
C GLY A 153 3.06 -11.85 15.39
N ARG A 154 3.76 -12.49 14.47
CA ARG A 154 3.48 -13.89 14.16
C ARG A 154 3.54 -14.64 15.49
N PRO A 155 2.56 -15.47 15.85
CA PRO A 155 2.69 -16.31 17.03
C PRO A 155 4.01 -17.07 16.88
N GLU A 156 4.86 -16.98 17.89
CA GLU A 156 6.08 -17.78 17.94
C GLU A 156 5.65 -19.24 17.83
N PRO A 157 6.31 -20.06 17.01
CA PRO A 157 6.04 -21.48 17.04
C PRO A 157 6.22 -21.95 18.47
N GLU A 158 5.20 -22.59 19.03
CA GLU A 158 5.32 -23.26 20.30
C GLU A 158 6.54 -24.17 20.22
N THR A 159 7.58 -23.83 20.95
CA THR A 159 8.69 -24.75 21.19
C THR A 159 8.11 -25.85 22.06
N ASP A 160 7.81 -27.01 21.43
CA ASP A 160 7.60 -28.24 22.15
C ASP A 160 8.92 -28.55 22.91
N ASP A 161 8.97 -28.13 24.17
CA ASP A 161 9.97 -28.62 25.11
C ASP A 161 9.60 -30.08 25.44
N GLU A 162 10.35 -31.01 24.86
CA GLU A 162 10.50 -32.37 25.36
C GLU A 162 11.50 -32.41 26.51
#